data_9189488366a000ab7cbe797b077b9574
#
_entry.id   9189488366a000ab7cbe797b077b9574
#
_cell.length_a   1.000
_cell.length_b   1.000
_cell.length_c   1.000
_cell.angle_alpha   90.00
_cell.angle_beta   90.00
_cell.angle_gamma   90.00
#
_symmetry.space_group_name_H-M   'P 1'
#
loop_
_entity.id
_entity.type
_entity.pdbx_description
1 polymer ?
#
loop_
_entity_poly.entity_id
_entity_poly.type
_entity_poly.pdbx_seq_one_letter_code
_entity_poly.pdbx_strand_id
1 'polypeptide(L)'
;MSKLASALLLILAAAASQPAHAQVTLDLAKVTCEQWSGYKITNPQNIALWLSGYYNGKRGNTVIDTQGLAAENQKLRDFCITNPQMPVMQAVEKLMGAAK
;
A
#
# COMPACT_ATOMS: atom_id res chain seq x y z
N MET A 1 -41.09 2.46 36.55
CA MET A 1 -39.83 3.22 36.73
C MET A 1 -38.60 2.40 36.34
N SER A 2 -38.53 1.12 36.77
CA SER A 2 -37.39 0.24 36.39
C SER A 2 -37.31 -0.10 34.91
N LYS A 3 -38.42 -0.01 34.17
CA LYS A 3 -38.46 -0.28 32.73
C LYS A 3 -37.75 0.76 31.89
N LEU A 4 -37.65 1.99 32.37
CA LEU A 4 -36.95 3.08 31.67
C LEU A 4 -35.41 2.96 31.79
N ALA A 5 -34.94 2.49 32.93
CA ALA A 5 -33.50 2.26 33.15
C ALA A 5 -32.96 1.13 32.28
N SER A 6 -33.76 0.10 32.04
CA SER A 6 -33.38 -1.03 31.19
C SER A 6 -33.25 -0.62 29.70
N ALA A 7 -34.11 0.29 29.24
CA ALA A 7 -34.06 0.80 27.89
C ALA A 7 -32.77 1.65 27.61
N LEU A 8 -32.36 2.43 28.61
CA LEU A 8 -31.14 3.22 28.53
C LEU A 8 -29.87 2.36 28.44
N LEU A 9 -29.82 1.25 29.13
CA LEU A 9 -28.72 0.29 29.10
C LEU A 9 -28.56 -0.37 27.73
N LEU A 10 -29.66 -0.64 27.03
CA LEU A 10 -29.65 -1.24 25.70
C LEU A 10 -29.10 -0.27 24.63
N ILE A 11 -29.38 1.01 24.75
CA ILE A 11 -28.89 2.03 23.82
C ILE A 11 -27.35 2.20 23.96
N LEU A 12 -26.83 2.15 25.17
CA LEU A 12 -25.39 2.22 25.44
C LEU A 12 -24.63 1.02 24.87
N ALA A 13 -25.19 -0.19 24.94
CA ALA A 13 -24.61 -1.38 24.38
C ALA A 13 -24.52 -1.33 22.83
N ALA A 14 -25.52 -0.75 22.16
CA ALA A 14 -25.53 -0.57 20.70
C ALA A 14 -24.48 0.43 20.24
N ALA A 15 -24.21 1.50 21.00
CA ALA A 15 -23.18 2.49 20.68
C ALA A 15 -21.74 1.93 20.83
N ALA A 16 -21.52 0.95 21.72
CA ALA A 16 -20.22 0.32 21.94
C ALA A 16 -19.87 -0.73 20.89
N SER A 17 -20.78 -1.11 20.01
CA SER A 17 -20.59 -2.18 19.03
C SER A 17 -20.22 -1.68 17.63
N GLN A 18 -19.75 -0.45 17.49
CA GLN A 18 -19.28 0.07 16.19
C GLN A 18 -18.01 -0.69 15.78
N PRO A 19 -17.95 -1.19 14.53
CA PRO A 19 -16.74 -1.87 14.07
C PRO A 19 -15.59 -0.87 14.01
N ALA A 20 -14.49 -1.22 14.66
CA ALA A 20 -13.25 -0.48 14.51
C ALA A 20 -12.77 -0.63 13.06
N HIS A 21 -12.27 0.45 12.47
CA HIS A 21 -11.61 0.36 11.17
C HIS A 21 -10.39 -0.56 11.30
N ALA A 22 -10.40 -1.65 10.55
CA ALA A 22 -9.27 -2.55 10.52
C ALA A 22 -8.07 -1.83 9.90
N GLN A 23 -6.95 -1.80 10.61
CA GLN A 23 -5.69 -1.36 10.04
C GLN A 23 -5.17 -2.44 9.11
N VAL A 24 -4.84 -2.05 7.88
CA VAL A 24 -4.21 -2.95 6.91
C VAL A 24 -2.72 -2.68 6.91
N THR A 25 -1.97 -3.68 7.31
CA THR A 25 -0.51 -3.63 7.23
C THR A 25 -0.04 -4.50 6.08
N LEU A 26 0.90 -3.99 5.30
CA LEU A 26 1.45 -4.69 4.15
C LEU A 26 2.95 -4.84 4.32
N ASP A 27 3.44 -6.06 4.11
CA ASP A 27 4.87 -6.29 3.94
C ASP A 27 5.18 -6.28 2.45
N LEU A 28 5.78 -5.19 1.99
CA LEU A 28 6.03 -5.00 0.55
C LEU A 28 7.04 -5.99 -0.02
N ALA A 29 7.86 -6.61 0.82
CA ALA A 29 8.74 -7.69 0.38
C ALA A 29 7.96 -8.91 -0.13
N LYS A 30 6.70 -9.04 0.28
CA LYS A 30 5.82 -10.17 -0.07
C LYS A 30 4.77 -9.83 -1.12
N VAL A 31 4.69 -8.57 -1.52
CA VAL A 31 3.72 -8.12 -2.53
C VAL A 31 4.24 -8.46 -3.92
N THR A 32 3.42 -9.16 -4.71
CA THR A 32 3.76 -9.50 -6.10
C THR A 32 3.40 -8.37 -7.05
N CYS A 33 4.02 -8.40 -8.23
CA CYS A 33 3.67 -7.51 -9.33
C CYS A 33 2.17 -7.54 -9.66
N GLU A 34 1.56 -8.72 -9.70
CA GLU A 34 0.13 -8.87 -9.96
C GLU A 34 -0.72 -8.20 -8.89
N GLN A 35 -0.38 -8.40 -7.63
CA GLN A 35 -1.10 -7.78 -6.52
C GLN A 35 -1.01 -6.27 -6.55
N TRP A 36 0.17 -5.74 -6.88
CA TRP A 36 0.39 -4.30 -6.97
C TRP A 36 -0.36 -3.69 -8.14
N SER A 37 -0.13 -4.20 -9.35
CA SER A 37 -0.68 -3.60 -10.57
C SER A 37 -2.20 -3.83 -10.72
N GLY A 38 -2.73 -4.86 -10.09
CA GLY A 38 -4.13 -5.26 -10.18
C GLY A 38 -5.07 -4.58 -9.17
N TYR A 39 -4.61 -3.60 -8.42
CA TYR A 39 -5.40 -2.95 -7.36
C TYR A 39 -5.96 -3.92 -6.31
N LYS A 40 -5.29 -5.05 -6.11
CA LYS A 40 -5.80 -6.12 -5.24
C LYS A 40 -5.61 -5.85 -3.75
N ILE A 41 -4.71 -4.96 -3.39
CA ILE A 41 -4.36 -4.69 -2.00
C ILE A 41 -4.59 -3.24 -1.58
N THR A 42 -4.24 -2.29 -2.43
CA THR A 42 -4.47 -0.87 -2.23
C THR A 42 -4.25 -0.13 -3.55
N ASN A 43 -4.39 1.19 -3.53
CA ASN A 43 -4.04 2.00 -4.70
C ASN A 43 -2.55 1.83 -5.00
N PRO A 44 -2.19 1.36 -6.21
CA PRO A 44 -0.78 1.13 -6.59
C PRO A 44 0.10 2.37 -6.46
N GLN A 45 -0.47 3.55 -6.60
CA GLN A 45 0.26 4.81 -6.48
C GLN A 45 0.86 5.02 -5.10
N ASN A 46 0.13 4.61 -4.04
CA ASN A 46 0.64 4.69 -2.67
C ASN A 46 1.86 3.81 -2.47
N ILE A 47 1.82 2.60 -3.01
CA ILE A 47 2.94 1.66 -2.95
C ILE A 47 4.11 2.17 -3.78
N ALA A 48 3.85 2.73 -4.97
CA ALA A 48 4.88 3.29 -5.83
C ALA A 48 5.62 4.45 -5.17
N LEU A 49 4.91 5.32 -4.47
CA LEU A 49 5.52 6.42 -3.70
C LEU A 49 6.41 5.88 -2.57
N TRP A 50 5.92 4.88 -1.87
CA TRP A 50 6.71 4.23 -0.81
C TRP A 50 7.99 3.61 -1.37
N LEU A 51 7.88 2.89 -2.48
CA LEU A 51 9.03 2.25 -3.14
C LEU A 51 10.05 3.29 -3.61
N SER A 52 9.59 4.38 -4.20
CA SER A 52 10.45 5.49 -4.61
C SER A 52 11.20 6.06 -3.40
N GLY A 53 10.51 6.33 -2.31
CA GLY A 53 11.13 6.84 -1.08
C GLY A 53 12.11 5.85 -0.46
N TYR A 54 11.76 4.58 -0.46
CA TYR A 54 12.62 3.52 0.08
C TYR A 54 13.94 3.43 -0.66
N TYR A 55 13.91 3.31 -1.99
CA TYR A 55 15.13 3.15 -2.78
C TYR A 55 15.94 4.43 -2.89
N ASN A 56 15.29 5.57 -3.04
CA ASN A 56 15.99 6.85 -3.05
C ASN A 56 16.60 7.17 -1.68
N GLY A 57 15.88 6.81 -0.60
CA GLY A 57 16.40 6.95 0.75
C GLY A 57 17.66 6.15 1.00
N LYS A 58 17.73 4.93 0.47
CA LYS A 58 18.95 4.10 0.55
C LYS A 58 20.15 4.75 -0.12
N ARG A 59 19.92 5.53 -1.16
CA ARG A 59 20.98 6.25 -1.89
C ARG A 59 21.27 7.63 -1.30
N GLY A 60 20.57 8.02 -0.25
CA GLY A 60 20.67 9.34 0.32
C GLY A 60 20.11 10.45 -0.58
N ASN A 61 19.29 10.09 -1.56
CA ASN A 61 18.68 11.05 -2.49
C ASN A 61 17.36 11.56 -1.93
N THR A 62 17.31 12.85 -1.64
CA THR A 62 16.13 13.53 -1.11
C THR A 62 15.38 14.33 -2.16
N VAL A 63 15.84 14.32 -3.41
CA VAL A 63 15.24 15.07 -4.51
C VAL A 63 14.23 14.19 -5.23
N ILE A 64 13.02 14.70 -5.42
CA ILE A 64 11.98 14.04 -6.19
C ILE A 64 11.81 14.74 -7.54
N ASP A 65 11.84 13.96 -8.61
CA ASP A 65 11.43 14.38 -9.95
C ASP A 65 10.02 13.84 -10.19
N THR A 66 9.03 14.70 -10.12
CA THR A 66 7.62 14.28 -10.20
C THR A 66 7.25 13.74 -11.59
N GLN A 67 7.87 14.25 -12.65
CA GLN A 67 7.66 13.72 -14.00
C GLN A 67 8.38 12.38 -14.18
N GLY A 68 9.60 12.29 -13.69
CA GLY A 68 10.36 11.05 -13.70
C GLY A 68 9.69 9.95 -12.91
N LEU A 69 9.09 10.28 -11.79
CA LEU A 69 8.33 9.33 -10.96
C LEU A 69 7.18 8.69 -11.75
N ALA A 70 6.43 9.49 -12.50
CA ALA A 70 5.33 8.99 -13.33
C ALA A 70 5.84 8.04 -14.43
N ALA A 71 6.95 8.38 -15.07
CA ALA A 71 7.58 7.54 -16.09
C ALA A 71 8.10 6.23 -15.50
N GLU A 72 8.71 6.27 -14.34
CA GLU A 72 9.19 5.07 -13.63
C GLU A 72 8.04 4.15 -13.23
N ASN A 73 6.94 4.71 -12.77
CA ASN A 73 5.74 3.95 -12.45
C ASN A 73 5.18 3.22 -13.67
N GLN A 74 5.17 3.88 -14.82
CA GLN A 74 4.71 3.23 -16.05
C GLN A 74 5.63 2.08 -16.48
N LYS A 75 6.93 2.26 -16.38
CA LYS A 75 7.90 1.18 -16.64
C LYS A 75 7.72 0.00 -15.71
N LEU A 76 7.50 0.27 -14.45
CA LEU A 76 7.25 -0.79 -13.47
C LEU A 76 5.95 -1.54 -13.79
N ARG A 77 4.91 -0.83 -14.16
CA ARG A 77 3.64 -1.42 -14.54
C ARG A 77 3.80 -2.35 -15.74
N ASP A 78 4.47 -1.86 -16.79
CA ASP A 78 4.72 -2.63 -18.01
C ASP A 78 5.54 -3.89 -17.71
N PHE A 79 6.55 -3.76 -16.88
CA PHE A 79 7.38 -4.90 -16.44
C PHE A 79 6.57 -5.91 -15.64
N CYS A 80 5.72 -5.44 -14.74
CA CYS A 80 4.89 -6.30 -13.89
C CYS A 80 3.84 -7.09 -14.69
N ILE A 81 3.36 -6.56 -15.81
CA ILE A 81 2.42 -7.27 -16.69
C ILE A 81 3.04 -8.57 -17.20
N THR A 82 4.32 -8.56 -17.55
CA THR A 82 5.03 -9.75 -18.06
C THR A 82 5.67 -10.59 -16.95
N ASN A 83 5.70 -10.08 -15.73
CA ASN A 83 6.31 -10.77 -14.57
C ASN A 83 5.36 -10.74 -13.36
N PRO A 84 4.14 -11.29 -13.48
CA PRO A 84 3.11 -11.11 -12.47
C PRO A 84 3.45 -11.73 -11.12
N GLN A 85 4.23 -12.79 -11.09
CA GLN A 85 4.56 -13.51 -9.86
C GLN A 85 5.82 -12.97 -9.16
N MET A 86 6.54 -12.07 -9.81
CA MET A 86 7.74 -11.49 -9.24
C MET A 86 7.37 -10.57 -8.07
N PRO A 87 8.11 -10.60 -6.94
CA PRO A 87 7.94 -9.58 -5.91
C PRO A 87 8.17 -8.19 -6.48
N VAL A 88 7.29 -7.25 -6.15
CA VAL A 88 7.35 -5.90 -6.73
C VAL A 88 8.66 -5.19 -6.38
N MET A 89 9.21 -5.41 -5.19
CA MET A 89 10.50 -4.85 -4.81
C MET A 89 11.64 -5.37 -5.70
N GLN A 90 11.60 -6.66 -6.03
CA GLN A 90 12.59 -7.23 -6.96
C GLN A 90 12.45 -6.64 -8.36
N ALA A 91 11.23 -6.40 -8.81
CA ALA A 91 10.97 -5.75 -10.09
C ALA A 91 11.58 -4.35 -10.13
N VAL A 92 11.38 -3.56 -9.07
CA VAL A 92 11.98 -2.23 -8.95
C VAL A 92 13.50 -2.29 -9.01
N GLU A 93 14.09 -3.23 -8.28
CA GLU A 93 15.55 -3.38 -8.27
C GLU A 93 16.11 -3.71 -9.66
N LYS A 94 15.42 -4.56 -10.40
CA LYS A 94 15.81 -4.89 -11.78
C LYS A 94 15.72 -3.69 -12.71
N LEU A 95 14.64 -2.92 -12.61
CA LEU A 95 14.43 -1.75 -13.46
C LEU A 95 15.36 -0.59 -13.13
N MET A 96 15.67 -0.39 -11.87
CA MET A 96 16.57 0.67 -11.43
C MET A 96 18.05 0.27 -11.56
N GLY A 97 18.32 -0.88 -12.16
CA GLY A 97 19.70 -1.32 -12.36
C GLY A 97 20.40 -1.63 -11.04
N ALA A 98 19.72 -2.31 -10.14
CA ALA A 98 20.21 -2.52 -8.79
C ALA A 98 20.62 -1.17 -8.20
N ALA A 99 19.69 -0.41 -7.70
CA ALA A 99 19.89 0.88 -7.01
C ALA A 99 21.11 0.82 -6.08
N LYS A 100 22.26 0.87 -6.69
CA LYS A 100 23.55 0.73 -6.02
C LYS A 100 23.95 2.05 -5.40
#